data_a5fad2ce8433c3cde8fa3f2ca08b5343
#
_entry.id   a5fad2ce8433c3cde8fa3f2ca08b5343
#
_cell.length_a   1.000
_cell.length_b   1.000
_cell.length_c   1.000
_cell.angle_alpha   90.00
_cell.angle_beta   90.00
_cell.angle_gamma   90.00
#
_symmetry.space_group_name_H-M   'P 1'
#
loop_
_entity.id
_entity.type
_entity.pdbx_description
1 polymer ?
#
loop_
_entity_poly.entity_id
_entity_poly.type
_entity_poly.pdbx_seq_one_letter_code
_entity_poly.pdbx_strand_id
1 'polypeptide(L)'
;MSEINISVDFQKFCNSLRMSDNTVSNVRNRYHMITKRINQDFWNSDSVVSHSWYVGSYGRGTSIYTSDIDIVVEIPWTEYERYDNYLYNGQSSLLATLRNSLLKTYSSSKVSADGQVVDIMFSDGIKFEVVPAFRYSDGSGFCYPNTNNGGSWRSMDPEVEIGAFNYRNNETNKNLKK
;
A
#
# COMPACT_ATOMS: atom_id res chain seq x y z
N MET A 1 -45.90 -14.79 8.72
CA MET A 1 -44.46 -14.70 9.12
C MET A 1 -43.67 -14.74 7.85
N SER A 2 -42.98 -13.65 7.47
CA SER A 2 -42.14 -13.63 6.28
C SER A 2 -40.96 -14.59 6.51
N GLU A 3 -40.80 -15.58 5.63
CA GLU A 3 -39.62 -16.43 5.64
C GLU A 3 -38.37 -15.53 5.59
N ILE A 4 -37.52 -15.62 6.60
CA ILE A 4 -36.24 -14.93 6.64
C ILE A 4 -35.35 -15.61 5.59
N ASN A 5 -35.18 -14.98 4.44
CA ASN A 5 -34.28 -15.49 3.40
C ASN A 5 -32.85 -15.09 3.73
N ILE A 6 -32.20 -15.88 4.59
CA ILE A 6 -30.85 -15.68 5.09
C ILE A 6 -29.85 -15.41 3.95
N SER A 7 -30.02 -16.08 2.81
CA SER A 7 -29.15 -15.89 1.64
C SER A 7 -29.24 -14.48 1.04
N VAL A 8 -30.47 -13.95 0.93
CA VAL A 8 -30.71 -12.59 0.39
C VAL A 8 -30.18 -11.53 1.37
N ASP A 9 -30.40 -11.71 2.66
CA ASP A 9 -29.95 -10.74 3.66
C ASP A 9 -28.43 -10.76 3.81
N PHE A 10 -27.80 -11.94 3.71
CA PHE A 10 -26.33 -12.04 3.67
C PHE A 10 -25.75 -11.38 2.40
N GLN A 11 -26.39 -11.53 1.23
CA GLN A 11 -25.96 -10.87 0.01
C GLN A 11 -26.07 -9.34 0.11
N LYS A 12 -27.16 -8.81 0.71
CA LYS A 12 -27.33 -7.37 0.97
C LYS A 12 -26.22 -6.87 1.91
N PHE A 13 -25.93 -7.62 2.98
CA PHE A 13 -24.83 -7.30 3.89
C PHE A 13 -23.48 -7.24 3.17
N CYS A 14 -23.13 -8.27 2.38
CA CYS A 14 -21.90 -8.26 1.60
C CYS A 14 -21.83 -7.08 0.61
N ASN A 15 -22.94 -6.75 -0.03
CA ASN A 15 -23.00 -5.60 -0.93
C ASN A 15 -22.81 -4.26 -0.20
N SER A 16 -23.30 -4.14 1.03
CA SER A 16 -23.12 -2.93 1.85
C SER A 16 -21.67 -2.71 2.29
N LEU A 17 -20.83 -3.76 2.27
CA LEU A 17 -19.41 -3.66 2.59
C LEU A 17 -18.54 -3.23 1.41
N ARG A 18 -19.06 -3.23 0.20
CA ARG A 18 -18.28 -2.86 -0.99
C ARG A 18 -18.03 -1.37 -1.07
N MET A 19 -16.87 -1.00 -1.56
CA MET A 19 -16.58 0.38 -1.94
C MET A 19 -17.49 0.82 -3.09
N SER A 20 -17.98 2.05 -3.05
CA SER A 20 -18.71 2.65 -4.17
C SER A 20 -17.78 2.86 -5.37
N ASP A 21 -18.36 2.93 -6.59
CA ASP A 21 -17.59 3.20 -7.81
C ASP A 21 -16.83 4.53 -7.73
N ASN A 22 -17.43 5.53 -7.09
CA ASN A 22 -16.78 6.81 -6.84
C ASN A 22 -15.57 6.65 -5.90
N THR A 23 -15.70 5.87 -4.82
CA THR A 23 -14.59 5.56 -3.92
C THR A 23 -13.46 4.85 -4.65
N VAL A 24 -13.78 3.82 -5.46
CA VAL A 24 -12.80 3.09 -6.27
C VAL A 24 -12.08 4.02 -7.25
N SER A 25 -12.82 4.94 -7.89
CA SER A 25 -12.23 5.94 -8.80
C SER A 25 -11.28 6.89 -8.05
N ASN A 26 -11.67 7.37 -6.87
CA ASN A 26 -10.82 8.21 -6.04
C ASN A 26 -9.54 7.49 -5.59
N VAL A 27 -9.65 6.22 -5.17
CA VAL A 27 -8.50 5.38 -4.81
C VAL A 27 -7.54 5.26 -5.98
N ARG A 28 -8.05 4.93 -7.19
CA ARG A 28 -7.22 4.83 -8.40
C ARG A 28 -6.50 6.13 -8.75
N ASN A 29 -7.21 7.25 -8.72
CA ASN A 29 -6.63 8.54 -9.04
C ASN A 29 -5.52 8.93 -8.05
N ARG A 30 -5.73 8.69 -6.76
CA ARG A 30 -4.73 8.95 -5.71
C ARG A 30 -3.52 8.05 -5.85
N TYR A 31 -3.72 6.76 -6.10
CA TYR A 31 -2.65 5.83 -6.39
C TYR A 31 -1.78 6.32 -7.56
N HIS A 32 -2.38 6.73 -8.68
CA HIS A 32 -1.65 7.27 -9.83
C HIS A 32 -0.85 8.52 -9.47
N MET A 33 -1.41 9.42 -8.66
CA MET A 33 -0.73 10.66 -8.25
C MET A 33 0.41 10.40 -7.27
N ILE A 34 0.23 9.46 -6.32
CA ILE A 34 1.29 9.01 -5.42
C ILE A 34 2.42 8.38 -6.24
N THR A 35 2.08 7.43 -7.12
CA THR A 35 3.05 6.75 -8.00
C THR A 35 3.82 7.73 -8.87
N LYS A 36 3.12 8.68 -9.49
CA LYS A 36 3.78 9.73 -10.30
C LYS A 36 4.76 10.55 -9.48
N ARG A 37 4.38 10.98 -8.26
CA ARG A 37 5.27 11.75 -7.38
C ARG A 37 6.54 10.98 -7.04
N ILE A 38 6.41 9.70 -6.69
CA ILE A 38 7.57 8.83 -6.39
C ILE A 38 8.45 8.68 -7.63
N ASN A 39 7.86 8.43 -8.79
CA ASN A 39 8.62 8.32 -10.04
C ASN A 39 9.36 9.61 -10.40
N GLN A 40 8.75 10.77 -10.20
CA GLN A 40 9.40 12.06 -10.45
C GLN A 40 10.59 12.30 -9.52
N ASP A 41 10.44 12.02 -8.23
CA ASP A 41 11.45 12.35 -7.23
C ASP A 41 12.60 11.33 -7.16
N PHE A 42 12.36 10.05 -7.52
CA PHE A 42 13.35 8.98 -7.35
C PHE A 42 13.79 8.31 -8.66
N TRP A 43 12.96 8.36 -9.72
CA TRP A 43 13.23 7.63 -10.96
C TRP A 43 13.37 8.53 -12.19
N ASN A 44 13.28 9.86 -12.03
CA ASN A 44 13.26 10.82 -13.13
C ASN A 44 12.26 10.45 -14.24
N SER A 45 11.04 10.05 -13.84
CA SER A 45 9.98 9.53 -14.71
C SER A 45 8.62 10.10 -14.31
N ASP A 46 7.72 10.28 -15.29
CA ASP A 46 6.33 10.70 -15.07
C ASP A 46 5.33 9.52 -15.05
N SER A 47 5.81 8.28 -14.96
CA SER A 47 4.95 7.11 -14.94
C SER A 47 3.98 7.16 -13.76
N VAL A 48 2.73 6.81 -14.02
CA VAL A 48 1.67 6.72 -13.02
C VAL A 48 1.41 5.29 -12.55
N VAL A 49 2.16 4.31 -13.10
CA VAL A 49 1.94 2.87 -12.84
C VAL A 49 3.21 2.09 -12.53
N SER A 50 4.41 2.58 -12.92
CA SER A 50 5.66 1.88 -12.66
C SER A 50 6.11 2.07 -11.21
N HIS A 51 6.85 1.09 -10.67
CA HIS A 51 7.49 1.15 -9.36
C HIS A 51 6.49 1.29 -8.19
N SER A 52 5.25 0.80 -8.35
CA SER A 52 4.30 0.72 -7.25
C SER A 52 3.29 -0.42 -7.45
N TRP A 53 2.78 -0.95 -6.33
CA TRP A 53 1.82 -2.06 -6.31
C TRP A 53 0.85 -1.89 -5.16
N TYR A 54 -0.43 -2.23 -5.41
CA TYR A 54 -1.37 -2.46 -4.33
C TYR A 54 -1.01 -3.76 -3.60
N VAL A 55 -1.01 -3.71 -2.28
CA VAL A 55 -0.79 -4.87 -1.40
C VAL A 55 -1.92 -4.97 -0.38
N GLY A 56 -1.73 -5.74 0.68
CA GLY A 56 -2.74 -5.88 1.73
C GLY A 56 -4.10 -6.36 1.22
N SER A 57 -5.16 -5.91 1.84
CA SER A 57 -6.53 -6.31 1.51
C SER A 57 -6.97 -5.82 0.13
N TYR A 58 -6.55 -4.62 -0.28
CA TYR A 58 -6.89 -4.07 -1.59
C TYR A 58 -6.19 -4.85 -2.72
N GLY A 59 -4.90 -5.15 -2.57
CA GLY A 59 -4.14 -5.97 -3.52
C GLY A 59 -4.68 -7.39 -3.68
N ARG A 60 -5.20 -7.99 -2.60
CA ARG A 60 -5.84 -9.31 -2.63
C ARG A 60 -7.29 -9.29 -3.13
N GLY A 61 -7.91 -8.12 -3.32
CA GLY A 61 -9.32 -7.98 -3.70
C GLY A 61 -10.29 -8.40 -2.59
N THR A 62 -9.90 -8.20 -1.33
CA THR A 62 -10.71 -8.49 -0.13
C THR A 62 -11.03 -7.24 0.68
N SER A 63 -10.70 -6.06 0.17
CA SER A 63 -10.96 -4.79 0.83
C SER A 63 -12.47 -4.52 0.94
N ILE A 64 -12.83 -3.87 2.04
CA ILE A 64 -14.17 -3.31 2.27
C ILE A 64 -14.08 -1.78 2.32
N TYR A 65 -15.21 -1.10 2.36
CA TYR A 65 -15.28 0.38 2.31
C TYR A 65 -14.51 1.10 3.44
N THR A 66 -14.20 0.40 4.54
CA THR A 66 -13.45 0.94 5.68
C THR A 66 -11.97 0.53 5.68
N SER A 67 -11.51 -0.22 4.66
CA SER A 67 -10.11 -0.67 4.60
C SER A 67 -9.17 0.47 4.24
N ASP A 68 -8.01 0.48 4.88
CA ASP A 68 -6.87 1.27 4.43
C ASP A 68 -6.38 0.75 3.06
N ILE A 69 -5.75 1.60 2.29
CA ILE A 69 -5.17 1.27 0.99
C ILE A 69 -3.67 1.14 1.15
N ASP A 70 -3.21 -0.10 1.19
CA ASP A 70 -1.79 -0.42 1.32
C ASP A 70 -1.13 -0.43 -0.06
N ILE A 71 -0.05 0.33 -0.23
CA ILE A 71 0.77 0.30 -1.43
C ILE A 71 2.25 0.19 -1.09
N VAL A 72 2.96 -0.58 -1.88
CA VAL A 72 4.42 -0.61 -1.90
C VAL A 72 4.90 0.30 -3.02
N VAL A 73 5.90 1.14 -2.75
CA VAL A 73 6.58 1.96 -3.75
C VAL A 73 8.06 1.58 -3.80
N GLU A 74 8.54 1.20 -4.98
CA GLU A 74 9.92 0.85 -5.19
C GLU A 74 10.79 2.12 -5.28
N ILE A 75 11.85 2.12 -4.50
CA ILE A 75 12.86 3.18 -4.47
C ILE A 75 14.17 2.59 -5.05
N PRO A 76 14.99 3.37 -5.80
CA PRO A 76 16.25 2.88 -6.34
C PRO A 76 17.20 2.35 -5.24
N TRP A 77 17.92 1.27 -5.55
CA TRP A 77 18.86 0.65 -4.60
C TRP A 77 19.96 1.61 -4.11
N THR A 78 20.33 2.61 -4.89
CA THR A 78 21.25 3.67 -4.48
C THR A 78 20.77 4.44 -3.25
N GLU A 79 19.48 4.59 -3.07
CA GLU A 79 18.92 5.19 -1.86
C GLU A 79 19.00 4.24 -0.66
N TYR A 80 18.89 2.91 -0.85
CA TYR A 80 19.17 1.94 0.22
C TYR A 80 20.58 2.13 0.76
N GLU A 81 21.59 2.10 -0.11
CA GLU A 81 23.00 2.29 0.27
C GLU A 81 23.21 3.61 1.01
N ARG A 82 22.54 4.66 0.56
CA ARG A 82 22.60 5.97 1.22
C ARG A 82 22.07 5.92 2.65
N TYR A 83 20.87 5.37 2.87
CA TYR A 83 20.25 5.36 4.19
C TYR A 83 20.81 4.29 5.12
N ASP A 84 21.29 3.17 4.61
CA ASP A 84 21.94 2.13 5.40
C ASP A 84 23.25 2.61 6.01
N ASN A 85 23.96 3.50 5.32
CA ASN A 85 25.21 4.12 5.80
C ASN A 85 25.00 5.28 6.79
N TYR A 86 23.78 5.64 7.17
CA TYR A 86 23.56 6.68 8.16
C TYR A 86 24.00 6.22 9.56
N LEU A 87 24.68 7.10 10.29
CA LEU A 87 25.17 6.82 11.66
C LEU A 87 24.05 6.56 12.68
N TYR A 88 22.84 7.01 12.39
CA TYR A 88 21.65 6.85 13.22
C TYR A 88 20.55 6.13 12.43
N ASN A 89 19.29 6.28 12.84
CA ASN A 89 18.15 5.64 12.21
C ASN A 89 17.91 6.14 10.77
N GLY A 90 18.61 5.55 9.78
CA GLY A 90 18.46 5.86 8.36
C GLY A 90 17.09 5.53 7.83
N GLN A 91 16.43 4.53 8.40
CA GLN A 91 15.05 4.14 8.08
C GLN A 91 14.08 5.28 8.37
N SER A 92 14.22 5.96 9.50
CA SER A 92 13.44 7.17 9.81
C SER A 92 13.72 8.30 8.83
N SER A 93 14.97 8.46 8.40
CA SER A 93 15.37 9.48 7.41
C SER A 93 14.78 9.19 6.03
N LEU A 94 14.71 7.91 5.63
CA LEU A 94 14.01 7.49 4.40
C LEU A 94 12.52 7.82 4.47
N LEU A 95 11.84 7.43 5.56
CA LEU A 95 10.41 7.75 5.72
C LEU A 95 10.15 9.26 5.73
N ALA A 96 11.03 10.07 6.35
CA ALA A 96 10.93 11.52 6.31
C ALA A 96 11.09 12.07 4.88
N THR A 97 12.02 11.51 4.10
CA THR A 97 12.20 11.89 2.68
C THR A 97 10.97 11.55 1.84
N LEU A 98 10.44 10.34 1.99
CA LEU A 98 9.21 9.93 1.32
C LEU A 98 8.02 10.84 1.70
N ARG A 99 7.85 11.10 3.00
CA ARG A 99 6.83 12.03 3.50
C ARG A 99 6.95 13.41 2.85
N ASN A 100 8.14 13.96 2.79
CA ASN A 100 8.39 15.29 2.19
C ASN A 100 8.13 15.27 0.66
N SER A 101 8.42 14.16 -0.02
CA SER A 101 8.05 13.96 -1.42
C SER A 101 6.53 14.01 -1.59
N LEU A 102 5.79 13.24 -0.81
CA LEU A 102 4.31 13.17 -0.89
C LEU A 102 3.64 14.50 -0.54
N LEU A 103 4.19 15.28 0.38
CA LEU A 103 3.70 16.63 0.71
C LEU A 103 3.78 17.62 -0.45
N LYS A 104 4.64 17.41 -1.44
CA LYS A 104 4.66 18.25 -2.66
C LYS A 104 3.36 18.13 -3.46
N THR A 105 2.71 16.97 -3.41
CA THR A 105 1.42 16.71 -4.08
C THR A 105 0.24 16.92 -3.15
N TYR A 106 0.38 16.58 -1.86
CA TYR A 106 -0.69 16.54 -0.87
C TYR A 106 -0.43 17.49 0.30
N SER A 107 -0.10 18.75 0.01
CA SER A 107 0.26 19.78 1.02
C SER A 107 -0.85 20.07 2.03
N SER A 108 -2.12 19.87 1.67
CA SER A 108 -3.30 20.07 2.53
C SER A 108 -3.78 18.81 3.23
N SER A 109 -3.22 17.64 2.92
CA SER A 109 -3.59 16.38 3.56
C SER A 109 -2.75 16.15 4.80
N LYS A 110 -3.29 15.37 5.75
CA LYS A 110 -2.49 14.90 6.89
C LYS A 110 -1.55 13.79 6.40
N VAL A 111 -0.25 14.10 6.33
CA VAL A 111 0.80 13.14 5.97
C VAL A 111 1.71 12.93 7.16
N SER A 112 1.81 11.69 7.64
CA SER A 112 2.65 11.28 8.77
C SER A 112 3.54 10.10 8.41
N ALA A 113 4.65 9.94 9.09
CA ALA A 113 5.58 8.82 8.93
C ALA A 113 5.74 8.12 10.28
N ASP A 114 5.52 6.82 10.32
CA ASP A 114 5.67 6.01 11.53
C ASP A 114 5.97 4.54 11.19
N GLY A 115 6.79 3.93 12.02
CA GLY A 115 7.10 2.50 11.94
C GLY A 115 7.70 2.08 10.60
N GLN A 116 6.90 1.75 9.63
CA GLN A 116 7.29 1.19 8.34
C GLN A 116 6.69 1.94 7.14
N VAL A 117 5.80 2.89 7.39
CA VAL A 117 4.92 3.48 6.39
C VAL A 117 4.90 5.01 6.45
N VAL A 118 4.48 5.60 5.36
CA VAL A 118 4.00 6.98 5.35
C VAL A 118 2.50 6.96 5.09
N ASP A 119 1.76 7.47 6.05
CA ASP A 119 0.30 7.59 5.99
C ASP A 119 -0.13 8.85 5.28
N ILE A 120 -1.14 8.77 4.41
CA ILE A 120 -1.85 9.90 3.84
C ILE A 120 -3.33 9.75 4.17
N MET A 121 -3.86 10.64 5.00
CA MET A 121 -5.28 10.69 5.33
C MET A 121 -5.99 11.75 4.50
N PHE A 122 -7.00 11.34 3.74
CA PHE A 122 -7.82 12.22 2.92
C PHE A 122 -9.10 12.65 3.64
N SER A 123 -9.66 13.78 3.21
CA SER A 123 -10.86 14.38 3.84
C SER A 123 -12.13 13.52 3.73
N ASP A 124 -12.18 12.58 2.79
CA ASP A 124 -13.28 11.62 2.63
C ASP A 124 -13.10 10.34 3.49
N GLY A 125 -12.09 10.32 4.38
CA GLY A 125 -11.81 9.22 5.29
C GLY A 125 -10.96 8.10 4.69
N ILE A 126 -10.61 8.15 3.39
CA ILE A 126 -9.71 7.16 2.79
C ILE A 126 -8.29 7.42 3.28
N LYS A 127 -7.63 6.37 3.76
CA LYS A 127 -6.22 6.37 4.17
C LYS A 127 -5.39 5.54 3.20
N PHE A 128 -4.23 6.07 2.82
CA PHE A 128 -3.18 5.31 2.16
C PHE A 128 -2.03 5.06 3.12
N GLU A 129 -1.54 3.83 3.14
CA GLU A 129 -0.28 3.44 3.78
C GLU A 129 0.76 3.16 2.69
N VAL A 130 1.78 3.99 2.63
CA VAL A 130 2.81 3.94 1.58
C VAL A 130 4.09 3.37 2.16
N VAL A 131 4.45 2.15 1.78
CA VAL A 131 5.67 1.46 2.21
C VAL A 131 6.76 1.68 1.16
N PRO A 132 7.86 2.41 1.45
CA PRO A 132 9.01 2.43 0.57
C PRO A 132 9.75 1.10 0.64
N ALA A 133 10.15 0.57 -0.51
CA ALA A 133 10.85 -0.69 -0.57
C ALA A 133 11.93 -0.71 -1.66
N PHE A 134 12.92 -1.54 -1.48
CA PHE A 134 14.05 -1.72 -2.39
C PHE A 134 14.01 -3.15 -2.91
N ARG A 135 13.99 -3.32 -4.24
CA ARG A 135 13.96 -4.64 -4.85
C ARG A 135 15.33 -5.31 -4.73
N TYR A 136 15.37 -6.56 -4.28
CA TYR A 136 16.58 -7.38 -4.31
C TYR A 136 17.00 -7.68 -5.75
N SER A 137 18.30 -7.67 -6.01
CA SER A 137 18.86 -7.89 -7.36
C SER A 137 18.61 -9.32 -7.90
N ASP A 138 18.41 -10.29 -7.01
CA ASP A 138 18.09 -11.67 -7.36
C ASP A 138 16.58 -11.92 -7.60
N GLY A 139 15.75 -10.87 -7.43
CA GLY A 139 14.30 -10.98 -7.59
C GLY A 139 13.56 -11.66 -6.43
N SER A 140 14.24 -11.97 -5.31
CA SER A 140 13.65 -12.67 -4.16
C SER A 140 12.67 -11.83 -3.33
N GLY A 141 12.28 -10.66 -3.82
CA GLY A 141 11.36 -9.75 -3.13
C GLY A 141 11.96 -8.39 -2.84
N PHE A 142 11.59 -7.81 -1.70
CA PHE A 142 11.94 -6.44 -1.33
C PHE A 142 12.46 -6.35 0.10
N CYS A 143 13.32 -5.35 0.31
CA CYS A 143 13.74 -4.87 1.62
C CYS A 143 12.99 -3.57 1.93
N TYR A 144 12.48 -3.38 3.15
CA TYR A 144 11.75 -2.20 3.56
C TYR A 144 12.13 -1.74 4.97
N PRO A 145 11.94 -0.45 5.31
CA PRO A 145 12.37 0.10 6.59
C PRO A 145 11.47 -0.32 7.76
N ASN A 146 12.07 -0.40 8.94
CA ASN A 146 11.38 -0.43 10.23
C ASN A 146 12.12 0.51 11.17
N THR A 147 11.46 1.59 11.60
CA THR A 147 12.08 2.64 12.41
C THR A 147 12.14 2.33 13.90
N ASN A 148 11.50 1.25 14.34
CA ASN A 148 11.47 0.87 15.75
C ASN A 148 12.84 0.39 16.25
N ASN A 149 13.09 0.57 17.54
CA ASN A 149 14.30 0.08 18.24
C ASN A 149 15.62 0.53 17.60
N GLY A 150 15.69 1.76 17.12
CA GLY A 150 16.91 2.33 16.51
C GLY A 150 17.03 2.11 15.01
N GLY A 151 16.06 1.46 14.38
CA GLY A 151 16.01 1.19 12.95
C GLY A 151 16.49 -0.20 12.57
N SER A 152 15.87 -0.77 11.55
CA SER A 152 16.24 -2.04 10.93
C SER A 152 15.62 -2.16 9.53
N TRP A 153 16.14 -3.08 8.74
CA TRP A 153 15.53 -3.47 7.46
C TRP A 153 14.82 -4.80 7.61
N ARG A 154 13.69 -4.95 6.92
CA ARG A 154 12.91 -6.18 6.88
C ARG A 154 12.68 -6.60 5.44
N SER A 155 12.42 -7.87 5.22
CA SER A 155 12.12 -8.43 3.90
C SER A 155 10.63 -8.71 3.75
N MET A 156 10.12 -8.54 2.51
CA MET A 156 8.78 -8.94 2.10
C MET A 156 8.78 -9.41 0.65
N ASP A 157 7.80 -10.22 0.30
CA ASP A 157 7.50 -10.60 -1.08
C ASP A 157 5.99 -10.50 -1.31
N PRO A 158 5.51 -9.34 -1.79
CA PRO A 158 4.09 -9.12 -2.04
C PRO A 158 3.50 -10.05 -3.11
N GLU A 159 4.30 -10.47 -4.09
CA GLU A 159 3.84 -11.35 -5.17
C GLU A 159 3.59 -12.76 -4.64
N VAL A 160 4.50 -13.27 -3.81
CA VAL A 160 4.34 -14.57 -3.14
C VAL A 160 3.15 -14.53 -2.17
N GLU A 161 2.97 -13.46 -1.40
CA GLU A 161 1.82 -13.33 -0.49
C GLU A 161 0.48 -13.36 -1.24
N ILE A 162 0.35 -12.56 -2.30
CA ILE A 162 -0.86 -12.51 -3.13
C ILE A 162 -1.07 -13.86 -3.84
N GLY A 163 0.00 -14.48 -4.34
CA GLY A 163 -0.03 -15.78 -4.99
C GLY A 163 -0.52 -16.88 -4.05
N ALA A 164 0.03 -16.94 -2.84
CA ALA A 164 -0.39 -17.90 -1.80
C ALA A 164 -1.87 -17.71 -1.41
N PHE A 165 -2.31 -16.46 -1.26
CA PHE A 165 -3.71 -16.15 -0.99
C PHE A 165 -4.63 -16.61 -2.13
N ASN A 166 -4.26 -16.31 -3.39
CA ASN A 166 -5.05 -16.71 -4.55
C ASN A 166 -5.12 -18.24 -4.70
N TYR A 167 -4.01 -18.94 -4.46
CA TYR A 167 -3.96 -20.39 -4.44
C TYR A 167 -4.96 -20.97 -3.42
N ARG A 168 -4.89 -20.51 -2.16
CA ARG A 168 -5.83 -20.95 -1.11
C ARG A 168 -7.28 -20.59 -1.42
N ASN A 169 -7.54 -19.40 -1.98
CA ASN A 169 -8.87 -19.00 -2.38
C ASN A 169 -9.46 -19.92 -3.47
N ASN A 170 -8.63 -20.41 -4.39
CA ASN A 170 -9.05 -21.35 -5.43
C ASN A 170 -9.33 -22.75 -4.85
N GLU A 171 -8.48 -23.25 -3.92
CA GLU A 171 -8.71 -24.52 -3.21
C GLU A 171 -10.03 -24.51 -2.42
N THR A 172 -10.43 -23.39 -1.84
CA THR A 172 -11.65 -23.23 -1.07
C THR A 172 -12.87 -22.83 -1.92
N ASN A 173 -12.86 -23.11 -3.24
CA ASN A 173 -13.91 -22.75 -4.18
C ASN A 173 -14.24 -21.25 -4.17
N LYS A 174 -13.22 -20.41 -4.05
CA LYS A 174 -13.31 -18.94 -4.03
C LYS A 174 -14.08 -18.37 -2.83
N ASN A 175 -14.11 -19.09 -1.72
CA ASN A 175 -14.85 -18.65 -0.53
C ASN A 175 -14.12 -17.59 0.32
N LEU A 176 -12.81 -17.40 0.13
CA LEU A 176 -12.02 -16.41 0.87
C LEU A 176 -12.23 -14.97 0.38
N LYS A 177 -12.74 -14.80 -0.85
CA LYS A 177 -12.99 -13.48 -1.49
C LYS A 177 -14.47 -13.08 -1.53
N LYS A 178 -15.33 -13.83 -0.87
CA LYS A 178 -16.77 -13.54 -0.84
C LYS A 178 -17.14 -12.57 0.26
#